data_61581db42f53e10124f969a250354609
#
_entry.id   61581db42f53e10124f969a250354609
#
_cell.length_a   1.000
_cell.length_b   1.000
_cell.length_c   1.000
_cell.angle_alpha   90.00
_cell.angle_beta   90.00
_cell.angle_gamma   90.00
#
_symmetry.space_group_name_H-M   'P 1'
#
loop_
_entity.id
_entity.type
_entity.pdbx_description
1 polymer ?
#
loop_
_entity_poly.entity_id
_entity_poly.type
_entity_poly.pdbx_seq_one_letter_code
_entity_poly.pdbx_strand_id
1 'polypeptide(L)'
;MENKLVFIGALGAFFLATAATLVSDMYGMGDWFVASLQIRKLPLSPAPIYGAPYTIAGYFGEPLLIIFIAMLTAGLYGSWLKFHKPVAFIAMMIGLLYILERIFWSYATINFANSLQSYPVINDYAALTQAGFLKGLGALLGGLIGGFGFSIALTLFFFSIRNPYGLVGGLIVVATMLLGMPAKLYFMNHVSSTVLTAFIISMVIKNFGIVFMGVGLLTESLK
;
A
#
# COMPACT_ATOMS: atom_id res chain seq x y z
N MET A 1 28.26 8.15 -2.97
CA MET A 1 27.36 7.26 -2.18
C MET A 1 25.92 7.71 -2.31
N GLU A 2 25.63 8.97 -2.21
CA GLU A 2 24.29 9.59 -2.25
C GLU A 2 23.51 9.23 -3.53
N ASN A 3 24.09 9.47 -4.71
CA ASN A 3 23.45 9.16 -5.98
C ASN A 3 23.07 7.66 -6.12
N LYS A 4 23.90 6.75 -5.57
CA LYS A 4 23.58 5.31 -5.57
C LYS A 4 22.36 5.01 -4.70
N LEU A 5 22.23 5.66 -3.54
CA LEU A 5 21.07 5.50 -2.67
C LEU A 5 19.80 6.07 -3.33
N VAL A 6 19.90 7.24 -3.97
CA VAL A 6 18.78 7.84 -4.72
C VAL A 6 18.34 6.91 -5.87
N PHE A 7 19.29 6.31 -6.58
CA PHE A 7 19.02 5.31 -7.62
C PHE A 7 18.31 4.06 -7.05
N ILE A 8 18.76 3.54 -5.92
CA ILE A 8 18.09 2.42 -5.22
C ILE A 8 16.64 2.80 -4.89
N GLY A 9 16.41 4.04 -4.44
CA GLY A 9 15.07 4.56 -4.19
C GLY A 9 14.19 4.60 -5.46
N ALA A 10 14.77 4.97 -6.59
CA ALA A 10 14.06 4.95 -7.87
C ALA A 10 13.65 3.52 -8.26
N LEU A 11 14.56 2.55 -8.12
CA LEU A 11 14.24 1.13 -8.34
C LEU A 11 13.13 0.65 -7.39
N GLY A 12 13.22 1.04 -6.11
CA GLY A 12 12.17 0.73 -5.13
C GLY A 12 10.80 1.24 -5.56
N ALA A 13 10.70 2.47 -6.08
CA ALA A 13 9.46 3.02 -6.60
C ALA A 13 8.94 2.25 -7.82
N PHE A 14 9.80 1.91 -8.79
CA PHE A 14 9.38 1.13 -9.96
C PHE A 14 8.88 -0.27 -9.59
N PHE A 15 9.59 -0.98 -8.71
CA PHE A 15 9.14 -2.29 -8.25
C PHE A 15 7.86 -2.21 -7.41
N LEU A 16 7.72 -1.18 -6.59
CA LEU A 16 6.50 -0.92 -5.82
C LEU A 16 5.29 -0.71 -6.74
N ALA A 17 5.48 0.02 -7.84
CA ALA A 17 4.41 0.27 -8.80
C ALA A 17 4.00 -0.98 -9.59
N THR A 18 4.96 -1.85 -9.94
CA THR A 18 4.71 -2.93 -10.92
C THR A 18 4.29 -4.24 -10.26
N ALA A 19 4.96 -4.70 -9.23
CA ALA A 19 4.73 -6.04 -8.69
C ALA A 19 3.97 -6.04 -7.36
N ALA A 20 4.51 -5.33 -6.37
CA ALA A 20 4.00 -5.44 -5.01
C ALA A 20 2.68 -4.71 -4.80
N THR A 21 2.46 -3.59 -5.53
CA THR A 21 1.20 -2.85 -5.42
C THR A 21 0.04 -3.65 -6.00
N LEU A 22 0.24 -4.38 -7.09
CA LEU A 22 -0.78 -5.27 -7.64
C LEU A 22 -1.18 -6.33 -6.61
N VAL A 23 -0.22 -6.98 -5.98
CA VAL A 23 -0.47 -7.98 -4.93
C VAL A 23 -1.23 -7.34 -3.77
N SER A 24 -0.79 -6.22 -3.23
CA SER A 24 -1.45 -5.52 -2.12
C SER A 24 -2.85 -5.01 -2.48
N ASP A 25 -3.04 -4.51 -3.68
CA ASP A 25 -4.33 -3.97 -4.13
C ASP A 25 -5.34 -5.10 -4.40
N MET A 26 -4.92 -6.22 -4.98
CA MET A 26 -5.78 -7.42 -5.13
C MET A 26 -6.20 -7.98 -3.77
N TYR A 27 -5.34 -7.88 -2.77
CA TYR A 27 -5.65 -8.22 -1.39
C TYR A 27 -6.71 -7.31 -0.80
N GLY A 28 -6.49 -6.01 -0.94
CA GLY A 28 -7.46 -5.03 -0.51
C GLY A 28 -8.85 -5.33 -1.08
N MET A 29 -8.96 -5.76 -2.34
CA MET A 29 -10.24 -6.17 -2.94
C MET A 29 -10.85 -7.40 -2.26
N GLY A 30 -10.04 -8.41 -1.95
CA GLY A 30 -10.50 -9.58 -1.20
C GLY A 30 -11.04 -9.21 0.18
N ASP A 31 -10.33 -8.35 0.91
CA ASP A 31 -10.75 -7.85 2.22
C ASP A 31 -12.08 -7.09 2.16
N TRP A 32 -12.25 -6.26 1.15
CA TRP A 32 -13.49 -5.52 0.93
C TRP A 32 -14.65 -6.45 0.62
N PHE A 33 -14.41 -7.49 -0.18
CA PHE A 33 -15.41 -8.49 -0.49
C PHE A 33 -15.84 -9.24 0.76
N VAL A 34 -14.88 -9.74 1.57
CA VAL A 34 -15.17 -10.42 2.84
C VAL A 34 -15.93 -9.50 3.80
N ALA A 35 -15.49 -8.25 3.97
CA ALA A 35 -16.18 -7.29 4.80
C ALA A 35 -17.62 -7.02 4.32
N SER A 36 -17.86 -6.94 3.01
CA SER A 36 -19.20 -6.74 2.44
C SER A 36 -20.12 -7.93 2.70
N LEU A 37 -19.60 -9.16 2.67
CA LEU A 37 -20.35 -10.37 3.01
C LEU A 37 -20.70 -10.40 4.49
N GLN A 38 -19.79 -10.00 5.38
CA GLN A 38 -20.04 -9.90 6.82
C GLN A 38 -21.14 -8.88 7.16
N ILE A 39 -21.10 -7.69 6.55
CA ILE A 39 -22.13 -6.66 6.73
C ILE A 39 -23.51 -7.18 6.29
N ARG A 40 -23.56 -7.98 5.23
CA ARG A 40 -24.80 -8.56 4.72
C ARG A 40 -25.23 -9.83 5.45
N LYS A 41 -24.49 -10.28 6.46
CA LYS A 41 -24.74 -11.54 7.19
C LYS A 41 -24.87 -12.76 6.27
N LEU A 42 -24.17 -12.76 5.15
CA LEU A 42 -24.13 -13.89 4.23
C LEU A 42 -23.16 -14.96 4.77
N PRO A 43 -23.49 -16.25 4.62
CA PRO A 43 -22.60 -17.31 5.07
C PRO A 43 -21.27 -17.23 4.33
N LEU A 44 -20.18 -17.03 5.08
CA LEU A 44 -18.83 -17.14 4.58
C LEU A 44 -18.47 -18.62 4.55
N SER A 45 -18.49 -19.22 3.36
CA SER A 45 -17.71 -20.43 3.16
C SER A 45 -16.25 -20.01 3.05
N PRO A 46 -15.35 -20.49 3.91
CA PRO A 46 -13.91 -20.30 3.74
C PRO A 46 -13.41 -21.19 2.60
N ALA A 47 -14.10 -21.09 1.47
CA ALA A 47 -13.75 -21.82 0.29
C ALA A 47 -12.27 -21.55 -0.04
N PRO A 48 -11.59 -22.50 -0.69
CA PRO A 48 -10.17 -22.41 -1.08
C PRO A 48 -9.82 -21.15 -1.88
N ILE A 49 -10.81 -20.38 -2.29
CA ILE A 49 -10.68 -19.09 -3.00
C ILE A 49 -10.01 -18.01 -2.13
N TYR A 50 -10.16 -18.05 -0.79
CA TYR A 50 -9.63 -17.01 0.09
C TYR A 50 -8.35 -17.39 0.84
N GLY A 51 -8.17 -18.68 1.17
CA GLY A 51 -7.01 -19.14 1.93
C GLY A 51 -5.70 -19.00 1.13
N ALA A 52 -5.66 -19.50 -0.10
CA ALA A 52 -4.44 -19.50 -0.92
C ALA A 52 -3.97 -18.08 -1.33
N PRO A 53 -4.82 -17.16 -1.83
CA PRO A 53 -4.39 -15.79 -2.11
C PRO A 53 -3.84 -15.07 -0.88
N TYR A 54 -4.50 -15.18 0.27
CA TYR A 54 -4.02 -14.56 1.51
C TYR A 54 -2.71 -15.15 2.00
N THR A 55 -2.54 -16.45 1.90
CA THR A 55 -1.29 -17.10 2.26
C THR A 55 -0.15 -16.65 1.34
N ILE A 56 -0.35 -16.68 0.03
CA ILE A 56 0.68 -16.27 -0.93
C ILE A 56 1.10 -14.83 -0.70
N ALA A 57 0.18 -13.92 -0.53
CA ALA A 57 0.52 -12.53 -0.37
C ALA A 57 1.09 -12.23 1.02
N GLY A 58 0.60 -12.85 2.09
CA GLY A 58 1.17 -12.71 3.43
C GLY A 58 2.63 -13.17 3.47
N TYR A 59 2.94 -14.31 2.85
CA TYR A 59 4.30 -14.88 2.86
C TYR A 59 5.24 -14.30 1.79
N PHE A 60 4.73 -13.81 0.68
CA PHE A 60 5.54 -13.29 -0.44
C PHE A 60 5.27 -11.83 -0.77
N GLY A 61 4.01 -11.44 -0.86
CA GLY A 61 3.63 -10.10 -1.27
C GLY A 61 4.03 -9.03 -0.27
N GLU A 62 3.75 -9.24 1.02
CA GLU A 62 4.08 -8.30 2.08
C GLU A 62 5.60 -8.14 2.30
N PRO A 63 6.41 -9.21 2.35
CA PRO A 63 7.87 -9.08 2.39
C PRO A 63 8.44 -8.30 1.19
N LEU A 64 7.93 -8.52 -0.01
CA LEU A 64 8.33 -7.76 -1.19
C LEU A 64 7.99 -6.27 -1.07
N LEU A 65 6.77 -5.96 -0.58
CA LEU A 65 6.38 -4.57 -0.29
C LEU A 65 7.32 -3.90 0.71
N ILE A 66 7.66 -4.59 1.79
CA ILE A 66 8.60 -4.09 2.80
C ILE A 66 9.95 -3.79 2.17
N ILE A 67 10.48 -4.69 1.34
CA ILE A 67 11.77 -4.50 0.65
C ILE A 67 11.70 -3.25 -0.25
N PHE A 68 10.64 -3.10 -1.06
CA PHE A 68 10.55 -1.97 -2.00
C PHE A 68 10.32 -0.63 -1.30
N ILE A 69 9.57 -0.61 -0.19
CA ILE A 69 9.42 0.57 0.65
C ILE A 69 10.76 0.90 1.33
N ALA A 70 11.52 -0.10 1.78
CA ALA A 70 12.85 0.11 2.35
C ALA A 70 13.83 0.69 1.32
N MET A 71 13.81 0.21 0.08
CA MET A 71 14.60 0.78 -1.01
C MET A 71 14.24 2.24 -1.28
N LEU A 72 12.93 2.56 -1.33
CA LEU A 72 12.46 3.93 -1.51
C LEU A 72 12.87 4.82 -0.34
N THR A 73 12.78 4.31 0.88
CA THR A 73 13.19 5.02 2.09
C THR A 73 14.71 5.26 2.12
N ALA A 74 15.53 4.30 1.65
CA ALA A 74 16.97 4.48 1.46
C ALA A 74 17.28 5.56 0.41
N GLY A 75 16.46 5.64 -0.64
CA GLY A 75 16.53 6.72 -1.63
C GLY A 75 16.26 8.10 -1.04
N LEU A 76 15.32 8.20 -0.10
CA LEU A 76 15.04 9.44 0.63
C LEU A 76 16.20 9.82 1.58
N TYR A 77 16.83 8.83 2.21
CA TYR A 77 18.06 9.07 2.98
C TYR A 77 19.17 9.62 2.09
N GLY A 78 19.41 9.01 0.92
CA GLY A 78 20.37 9.53 -0.05
C GLY A 78 20.01 10.95 -0.53
N SER A 79 18.72 11.21 -0.73
CA SER A 79 18.22 12.54 -1.10
C SER A 79 18.41 13.56 0.02
N TRP A 80 18.23 13.17 1.28
CA TRP A 80 18.51 14.03 2.41
C TRP A 80 20.00 14.39 2.50
N LEU A 81 20.88 13.42 2.33
CA LEU A 81 22.34 13.67 2.30
C LEU A 81 22.74 14.60 1.15
N LYS A 82 22.11 14.44 -0.02
CA LYS A 82 22.43 15.23 -1.23
C LYS A 82 21.90 16.66 -1.18
N PHE A 83 20.65 16.84 -0.77
CA PHE A 83 19.95 18.13 -0.85
C PHE A 83 19.86 18.88 0.48
N HIS A 84 20.17 18.22 1.59
CA HIS A 84 20.04 18.74 2.96
C HIS A 84 18.66 19.34 3.26
N LYS A 85 17.60 18.83 2.61
CA LYS A 85 16.22 19.28 2.80
C LYS A 85 15.57 18.56 3.98
N PRO A 86 15.04 19.28 4.99
CA PRO A 86 14.38 18.65 6.14
C PRO A 86 13.17 17.80 5.74
N VAL A 87 12.50 18.16 4.64
CA VAL A 87 11.37 17.38 4.10
C VAL A 87 11.79 15.98 3.66
N ALA A 88 13.00 15.81 3.11
CA ALA A 88 13.54 14.48 2.76
C ALA A 88 13.75 13.62 4.01
N PHE A 89 14.24 14.22 5.10
CA PHE A 89 14.39 13.55 6.39
C PHE A 89 13.04 13.15 6.98
N ILE A 90 12.05 14.05 6.97
CA ILE A 90 10.68 13.75 7.44
C ILE A 90 10.08 12.63 6.61
N ALA A 91 10.19 12.68 5.28
CA ALA A 91 9.69 11.62 4.40
C ALA A 91 10.36 10.26 4.68
N MET A 92 11.67 10.26 4.95
CA MET A 92 12.39 9.06 5.36
C MET A 92 11.85 8.50 6.68
N MET A 93 11.63 9.33 7.69
CA MET A 93 11.08 8.90 9.00
C MET A 93 9.67 8.31 8.84
N ILE A 94 8.82 8.93 8.02
CA ILE A 94 7.49 8.38 7.71
C ILE A 94 7.61 7.06 6.95
N GLY A 95 8.60 6.92 6.04
CA GLY A 95 8.90 5.66 5.36
C GLY A 95 9.29 4.54 6.32
N LEU A 96 10.09 4.83 7.35
CA LEU A 96 10.45 3.87 8.40
C LEU A 96 9.20 3.45 9.22
N LEU A 97 8.33 4.38 9.57
CA LEU A 97 7.07 4.07 10.24
C LEU A 97 6.17 3.22 9.36
N TYR A 98 6.15 3.48 8.05
CA TYR A 98 5.42 2.67 7.10
C TYR A 98 5.95 1.22 7.01
N ILE A 99 7.27 1.02 7.04
CA ILE A 99 7.87 -0.32 7.11
C ILE A 99 7.41 -1.06 8.36
N LEU A 100 7.43 -0.41 9.53
CA LEU A 100 6.98 -1.01 10.78
C LEU A 100 5.49 -1.40 10.72
N GLU A 101 4.66 -0.52 10.15
CA GLU A 101 3.24 -0.81 9.92
C GLU A 101 3.07 -2.02 9.01
N ARG A 102 3.82 -2.12 7.90
CA ARG A 102 3.74 -3.26 6.98
C ARG A 102 4.18 -4.58 7.62
N ILE A 103 5.16 -4.57 8.50
CA ILE A 103 5.55 -5.75 9.29
C ILE A 103 4.39 -6.20 10.17
N PHE A 104 3.74 -5.28 10.87
CA PHE A 104 2.55 -5.58 11.67
C PHE A 104 1.40 -6.12 10.80
N TRP A 105 1.15 -5.49 9.65
CA TRP A 105 0.13 -5.92 8.69
C TRP A 105 0.41 -7.32 8.14
N SER A 106 1.66 -7.63 7.79
CA SER A 106 2.07 -8.96 7.34
C SER A 106 1.74 -10.03 8.37
N TYR A 107 2.09 -9.78 9.63
CA TYR A 107 1.76 -10.67 10.75
C TYR A 107 0.24 -10.86 10.91
N ALA A 108 -0.53 -9.78 10.90
CA ALA A 108 -1.98 -9.82 11.04
C ALA A 108 -2.64 -10.58 9.86
N THR A 109 -2.11 -10.41 8.64
CA THR A 109 -2.61 -11.09 7.44
C THR A 109 -2.34 -12.59 7.47
N ILE A 110 -1.15 -13.01 7.89
CA ILE A 110 -0.79 -14.42 8.04
C ILE A 110 -1.65 -15.09 9.10
N ASN A 111 -1.85 -14.45 10.25
CA ASN A 111 -2.70 -14.99 11.30
C ASN A 111 -4.15 -15.12 10.86
N PHE A 112 -4.67 -14.13 10.12
CA PHE A 112 -6.01 -14.19 9.55
C PHE A 112 -6.15 -15.34 8.55
N ALA A 113 -5.17 -15.52 7.65
CA ALA A 113 -5.15 -16.61 6.68
C ALA A 113 -5.15 -17.98 7.36
N ASN A 114 -4.33 -18.15 8.41
CA ASN A 114 -4.26 -19.39 9.18
C ASN A 114 -5.57 -19.67 9.92
N SER A 115 -6.21 -18.63 10.46
CA SER A 115 -7.52 -18.76 11.11
C SER A 115 -8.60 -19.20 10.12
N LEU A 116 -8.59 -18.69 8.89
CA LEU A 116 -9.52 -19.09 7.84
C LEU A 116 -9.35 -20.56 7.43
N GLN A 117 -8.13 -21.08 7.41
CA GLN A 117 -7.85 -22.49 7.06
C GLN A 117 -8.32 -23.47 8.14
N SER A 118 -8.36 -23.03 9.39
CA SER A 118 -8.72 -23.88 10.54
C SER A 118 -10.23 -24.09 10.71
N TYR A 119 -11.07 -23.32 10.01
CA TYR A 119 -12.53 -23.36 10.16
C TYR A 119 -13.22 -23.78 8.86
N PRO A 120 -13.78 -24.99 8.78
CA PRO A 120 -14.48 -25.47 7.57
C PRO A 120 -15.78 -24.70 7.27
N VAL A 121 -16.44 -24.15 8.29
CA VAL A 121 -17.60 -23.25 8.17
C VAL A 121 -17.50 -22.22 9.28
N ILE A 122 -17.41 -20.96 8.92
CA ILE A 122 -17.32 -19.89 9.93
C ILE A 122 -18.73 -19.53 10.38
N ASN A 123 -19.22 -20.23 11.37
CA ASN A 123 -20.38 -19.83 12.15
C ASN A 123 -20.01 -18.97 13.38
N ASP A 124 -18.72 -18.90 13.72
CA ASP A 124 -18.22 -18.11 14.84
C ASP A 124 -17.68 -16.76 14.36
N TYR A 125 -18.62 -15.82 14.22
CA TYR A 125 -18.30 -14.44 13.89
C TYR A 125 -17.44 -13.72 14.92
N ALA A 126 -17.34 -14.22 16.17
CA ALA A 126 -16.57 -13.58 17.22
C ALA A 126 -15.06 -13.72 16.97
N ALA A 127 -14.58 -14.92 16.62
CA ALA A 127 -13.18 -15.14 16.28
C ALA A 127 -12.77 -14.38 15.02
N LEU A 128 -13.66 -14.31 14.01
CA LEU A 128 -13.46 -13.52 12.80
C LEU A 128 -13.43 -12.02 13.10
N THR A 129 -14.26 -11.56 14.02
CA THR A 129 -14.32 -10.15 14.42
C THR A 129 -13.03 -9.73 15.12
N GLN A 130 -12.44 -10.59 15.96
CA GLN A 130 -11.18 -10.28 16.63
C GLN A 130 -9.98 -10.26 15.66
N ALA A 131 -9.86 -11.27 14.80
CA ALA A 131 -8.84 -11.29 13.75
C ALA A 131 -9.05 -10.15 12.74
N GLY A 132 -10.30 -9.84 12.39
CA GLY A 132 -10.68 -8.73 11.53
C GLY A 132 -10.43 -7.37 12.14
N PHE A 133 -10.52 -7.22 13.48
CA PHE A 133 -10.21 -5.96 14.17
C PHE A 133 -8.74 -5.60 14.04
N LEU A 134 -7.82 -6.53 14.33
CA LEU A 134 -6.38 -6.30 14.19
C LEU A 134 -6.01 -5.98 12.73
N LYS A 135 -6.64 -6.69 11.78
CA LYS A 135 -6.45 -6.44 10.36
C LYS A 135 -7.01 -5.08 9.93
N GLY A 136 -8.19 -4.71 10.42
CA GLY A 136 -8.80 -3.40 10.18
C GLY A 136 -7.98 -2.24 10.75
N LEU A 137 -7.42 -2.42 11.94
CA LEU A 137 -6.51 -1.45 12.55
C LEU A 137 -5.23 -1.28 11.72
N GLY A 138 -4.63 -2.37 11.26
CA GLY A 138 -3.49 -2.33 10.35
C GLY A 138 -3.81 -1.62 9.04
N ALA A 139 -4.99 -1.87 8.44
CA ALA A 139 -5.45 -1.19 7.23
C ALA A 139 -5.63 0.32 7.44
N LEU A 140 -6.16 0.72 8.60
CA LEU A 140 -6.33 2.13 8.96
C LEU A 140 -4.98 2.82 9.12
N LEU A 141 -4.06 2.23 9.89
CA LEU A 141 -2.72 2.76 10.11
C LEU A 141 -1.93 2.82 8.81
N GLY A 142 -1.97 1.76 7.99
CA GLY A 142 -1.32 1.74 6.69
C GLY A 142 -1.91 2.74 5.71
N GLY A 143 -3.21 2.95 5.73
CA GLY A 143 -3.88 3.99 4.97
C GLY A 143 -3.44 5.39 5.38
N LEU A 144 -3.34 5.66 6.69
CA LEU A 144 -2.94 6.97 7.22
C LEU A 144 -1.44 7.24 7.08
N ILE A 145 -0.58 6.28 7.48
CA ILE A 145 0.87 6.47 7.50
C ILE A 145 1.44 6.24 6.11
N GLY A 146 1.20 5.07 5.55
CA GLY A 146 1.79 4.68 4.27
C GLY A 146 1.08 5.28 3.07
N GLY A 147 -0.26 5.24 3.06
CA GLY A 147 -1.04 5.80 1.98
C GLY A 147 -0.93 7.31 1.92
N PHE A 148 -1.47 7.99 2.92
CA PHE A 148 -1.52 9.45 2.96
C PHE A 148 -0.21 10.09 3.39
N GLY A 149 0.29 9.76 4.58
CA GLY A 149 1.43 10.43 5.18
C GLY A 149 2.67 10.34 4.31
N PHE A 150 3.00 9.14 3.86
CA PHE A 150 4.18 8.90 3.02
C PHE A 150 4.07 9.55 1.65
N SER A 151 2.90 9.45 0.99
CA SER A 151 2.66 10.06 -0.32
C SER A 151 2.69 11.58 -0.29
N ILE A 152 2.12 12.20 0.75
CA ILE A 152 2.18 13.65 0.95
C ILE A 152 3.62 14.08 1.20
N ALA A 153 4.35 13.38 2.08
CA ALA A 153 5.74 13.70 2.39
C ALA A 153 6.65 13.62 1.15
N LEU A 154 6.45 12.57 0.31
CA LEU A 154 7.14 12.45 -0.98
C LEU A 154 6.79 13.58 -1.93
N THR A 155 5.52 13.96 -2.03
CA THR A 155 5.07 15.07 -2.87
C THR A 155 5.71 16.38 -2.45
N LEU A 156 5.72 16.68 -1.14
CA LEU A 156 6.37 17.86 -0.59
C LEU A 156 7.89 17.84 -0.79
N PHE A 157 8.53 16.67 -0.69
CA PHE A 157 9.94 16.52 -1.01
C PHE A 157 10.21 16.91 -2.48
N PHE A 158 9.50 16.35 -3.45
CA PHE A 158 9.67 16.68 -4.86
C PHE A 158 9.37 18.15 -5.17
N PHE A 159 8.39 18.74 -4.50
CA PHE A 159 8.13 20.16 -4.57
C PHE A 159 9.33 20.98 -4.08
N SER A 160 9.94 20.59 -2.96
CA SER A 160 11.06 21.29 -2.34
C SER A 160 12.33 21.29 -3.19
N ILE A 161 12.54 20.24 -4.01
CA ILE A 161 13.68 20.13 -4.95
C ILE A 161 13.30 20.54 -6.39
N ARG A 162 12.09 21.02 -6.60
CA ARG A 162 11.55 21.46 -7.91
C ARG A 162 11.66 20.38 -9.00
N ASN A 163 11.45 19.11 -8.64
CA ASN A 163 11.42 18.01 -9.59
C ASN A 163 10.01 17.82 -10.15
N PRO A 164 9.74 18.12 -11.43
CA PRO A 164 8.39 18.09 -11.99
C PRO A 164 7.82 16.68 -12.10
N TYR A 165 8.65 15.68 -12.42
CA TYR A 165 8.20 14.30 -12.56
C TYR A 165 7.73 13.73 -11.23
N GLY A 166 8.56 13.85 -10.21
CA GLY A 166 8.20 13.38 -8.88
C GLY A 166 7.01 14.13 -8.30
N LEU A 167 6.90 15.45 -8.55
CA LEU A 167 5.76 16.26 -8.09
C LEU A 167 4.45 15.81 -8.74
N VAL A 168 4.43 15.64 -10.07
CA VAL A 168 3.25 15.15 -10.80
C VAL A 168 2.86 13.76 -10.31
N GLY A 169 3.85 12.86 -10.17
CA GLY A 169 3.62 11.53 -9.63
C GLY A 169 3.01 11.55 -8.23
N GLY A 170 3.55 12.35 -7.34
CA GLY A 170 3.04 12.51 -5.99
C GLY A 170 1.61 13.04 -5.94
N LEU A 171 1.32 14.06 -6.73
CA LEU A 171 -0.05 14.62 -6.83
C LEU A 171 -1.06 13.58 -7.35
N ILE A 172 -0.68 12.79 -8.36
CA ILE A 172 -1.52 11.69 -8.86
C ILE A 172 -1.81 10.69 -7.74
N VAL A 173 -0.80 10.25 -7.00
CA VAL A 173 -0.98 9.27 -5.90
C VAL A 173 -1.89 9.84 -4.82
N VAL A 174 -1.63 11.05 -4.34
CA VAL A 174 -2.45 11.71 -3.31
C VAL A 174 -3.89 11.88 -3.78
N ALA A 175 -4.11 12.36 -5.00
CA ALA A 175 -5.46 12.54 -5.56
C ALA A 175 -6.21 11.20 -5.69
N THR A 176 -5.56 10.15 -6.19
CA THR A 176 -6.19 8.83 -6.32
C THR A 176 -6.51 8.21 -4.98
N MET A 177 -5.71 8.46 -3.94
CA MET A 177 -6.00 8.00 -2.59
C MET A 177 -7.19 8.75 -1.97
N LEU A 178 -7.23 10.07 -2.13
CA LEU A 178 -8.35 10.89 -1.66
C LEU A 178 -9.68 10.49 -2.30
N LEU A 179 -9.68 10.28 -3.62
CA LEU A 179 -10.87 9.86 -4.36
C LEU A 179 -11.20 8.38 -4.13
N GLY A 180 -10.19 7.54 -3.92
CA GLY A 180 -10.36 6.12 -3.69
C GLY A 180 -11.00 5.77 -2.34
N MET A 181 -10.84 6.60 -1.30
CA MET A 181 -11.47 6.35 0.01
C MET A 181 -13.00 6.38 -0.05
N PRO A 182 -13.66 7.43 -0.57
CA PRO A 182 -15.11 7.42 -0.72
C PRO A 182 -15.61 6.30 -1.63
N ALA A 183 -14.87 6.00 -2.71
CA ALA A 183 -15.21 4.91 -3.61
C ALA A 183 -15.17 3.56 -2.91
N LYS A 184 -14.18 3.32 -2.05
CA LYS A 184 -14.09 2.11 -1.22
C LYS A 184 -15.28 2.00 -0.27
N LEU A 185 -15.61 3.05 0.47
CA LEU A 185 -16.76 3.06 1.38
C LEU A 185 -18.08 2.82 0.64
N TYR A 186 -18.24 3.39 -0.54
CA TYR A 186 -19.39 3.15 -1.39
C TYR A 186 -19.47 1.69 -1.87
N PHE A 187 -18.33 1.11 -2.28
CA PHE A 187 -18.22 -0.28 -2.72
C PHE A 187 -18.63 -1.26 -1.62
N MET A 188 -18.25 -1.02 -0.37
CA MET A 188 -18.66 -1.87 0.76
C MET A 188 -20.17 -2.03 0.85
N ASN A 189 -20.92 -0.99 0.49
CA ASN A 189 -22.39 -0.99 0.54
C ASN A 189 -23.05 -1.36 -0.79
N HIS A 190 -22.35 -1.19 -1.92
CA HIS A 190 -22.90 -1.35 -3.27
C HIS A 190 -21.93 -2.10 -4.19
N VAL A 191 -21.87 -3.43 -4.05
CA VAL A 191 -21.04 -4.25 -4.95
C VAL A 191 -21.64 -4.25 -6.35
N SER A 192 -21.00 -3.55 -7.28
CA SER A 192 -21.36 -3.54 -8.70
C SER A 192 -20.13 -3.63 -9.58
N SER A 193 -20.29 -4.12 -10.81
CA SER A 193 -19.20 -4.19 -11.79
C SER A 193 -18.62 -2.82 -12.10
N THR A 194 -19.47 -1.78 -12.13
CA THR A 194 -19.04 -0.39 -12.38
C THR A 194 -18.11 0.13 -11.28
N VAL A 195 -18.45 -0.12 -10.01
CA VAL A 195 -17.63 0.30 -8.87
C VAL A 195 -16.32 -0.48 -8.84
N LEU A 196 -16.34 -1.78 -9.14
CA LEU A 196 -15.13 -2.58 -9.26
C LEU A 196 -14.22 -2.06 -10.38
N THR A 197 -14.78 -1.74 -11.54
CA THR A 197 -14.01 -1.17 -12.65
C THR A 197 -13.40 0.18 -12.28
N ALA A 198 -14.15 1.08 -11.64
CA ALA A 198 -13.64 2.36 -11.17
C ALA A 198 -12.49 2.19 -10.15
N PHE A 199 -12.60 1.20 -9.27
CA PHE A 199 -11.54 0.87 -8.31
C PHE A 199 -10.27 0.39 -9.01
N ILE A 200 -10.37 -0.54 -9.98
CA ILE A 200 -9.23 -1.01 -10.78
C ILE A 200 -8.57 0.14 -11.54
N ILE A 201 -9.35 1.00 -12.17
CA ILE A 201 -8.82 2.18 -12.87
C ILE A 201 -8.05 3.09 -11.90
N SER A 202 -8.60 3.34 -10.70
CA SER A 202 -7.94 4.18 -9.71
C SER A 202 -6.59 3.59 -9.25
N MET A 203 -6.49 2.25 -9.12
CA MET A 203 -5.25 1.57 -8.79
C MET A 203 -4.20 1.71 -9.91
N VAL A 204 -4.61 1.54 -11.16
CA VAL A 204 -3.73 1.72 -12.32
C VAL A 204 -3.19 3.16 -12.36
N ILE A 205 -4.05 4.16 -12.19
CA ILE A 205 -3.65 5.57 -12.16
C ILE A 205 -2.68 5.84 -11.00
N LYS A 206 -2.94 5.30 -9.81
CA LYS A 206 -2.03 5.40 -8.66
C LYS A 206 -0.64 4.83 -8.99
N ASN A 207 -0.59 3.66 -9.63
CA ASN A 207 0.66 3.02 -10.00
C ASN A 207 1.46 3.86 -11.01
N PHE A 208 0.81 4.47 -11.98
CA PHE A 208 1.46 5.45 -12.85
C PHE A 208 2.06 6.62 -12.05
N GLY A 209 1.35 7.13 -11.06
CA GLY A 209 1.89 8.16 -10.16
C GLY A 209 3.17 7.70 -9.45
N ILE A 210 3.22 6.46 -8.96
CA ILE A 210 4.42 5.88 -8.32
C ILE A 210 5.57 5.75 -9.33
N VAL A 211 5.29 5.34 -10.57
CA VAL A 211 6.30 5.32 -11.65
C VAL A 211 6.89 6.70 -11.89
N PHE A 212 6.05 7.75 -11.96
CA PHE A 212 6.52 9.12 -12.12
C PHE A 212 7.40 9.59 -10.94
N MET A 213 7.08 9.19 -9.71
CA MET A 213 7.97 9.44 -8.57
C MET A 213 9.32 8.72 -8.73
N GLY A 214 9.31 7.47 -9.24
CA GLY A 214 10.52 6.72 -9.59
C GLY A 214 11.37 7.44 -10.63
N VAL A 215 10.75 7.96 -11.70
CA VAL A 215 11.41 8.79 -12.71
C VAL A 215 12.00 10.06 -12.07
N GLY A 216 11.27 10.68 -11.14
CA GLY A 216 11.77 11.83 -10.39
C GLY A 216 13.04 11.52 -9.63
N LEU A 217 13.10 10.42 -8.87
CA LEU A 217 14.30 9.98 -8.17
C LEU A 217 15.42 9.60 -9.15
N LEU A 218 15.09 8.90 -10.24
CA LEU A 218 16.07 8.52 -11.25
C LEU A 218 16.76 9.75 -11.85
N THR A 219 15.99 10.76 -12.24
CA THR A 219 16.56 12.00 -12.78
C THR A 219 17.45 12.72 -11.79
N GLU A 220 17.15 12.67 -10.48
CA GLU A 220 18.01 13.24 -9.45
C GLU A 220 19.26 12.40 -9.19
N SER A 221 19.21 11.09 -9.39
CA SER A 221 20.37 10.21 -9.22
C SER A 221 21.43 10.40 -10.32
N LEU A 222 21.02 10.90 -11.49
CA LEU A 222 21.89 11.15 -12.65
C LEU A 222 22.55 12.53 -12.63
N LYS A 223 22.12 13.43 -11.79
CA LYS A 223 22.76 14.73 -11.52
C LYS A 223 23.89 14.58 -10.50
#